data_e9a5fc29c7a03973058baf6fdcda92d6
#
_entry.id   e9a5fc29c7a03973058baf6fdcda92d6
#
_cell.length_a   1.000
_cell.length_b   1.000
_cell.length_c   1.000
_cell.angle_alpha   90.00
_cell.angle_beta   90.00
_cell.angle_gamma   90.00
#
_symmetry.space_group_name_H-M   'P 1'
#
loop_
_entity.id
_entity.type
_entity.pdbx_description
1 polymer ?
#
loop_
_entity_poly.entity_id
_entity_poly.type
_entity_poly.pdbx_seq_one_letter_code
_entity_poly.pdbx_strand_id
1 'polypeptide(L)'
;DCIIDLNPDCAEARLVLTFGPRTTAAETLFAGIVTGGEDVAADRSTLFRALGSRLPAAYASSLEAVDPNDPTNRKALEPKTLTALVHGGFINAQRGLDDDTHRERDVLGKVVEVLFQSALTDPLDPEKRTTAEQLKVAVEQIQGDLHAGFNAKLTSLLPTFDLFGYPGLADPGLVTETSFDVDKLLNDHTKVRYLGVNGVTLPETYNGLGVRNLVYMLLQLLRFFREYQATPSAAGVHLVFIEEPEAHLHPQMQEVFIRQLDQITSAFVAQLNENRTWPVQFVVTTHSPHMANEARFESMRYFLSVPDGE
;
A
#
# COMPACT_ATOMS: atom_id res chain seq x y z
N ASP A 1 20.48 18.97 5.89
CA ASP A 1 19.96 20.05 5.01
C ASP A 1 18.65 20.66 5.48
N CYS A 2 18.02 20.09 6.51
CA CYS A 2 16.76 20.60 7.08
C CYS A 2 17.00 21.70 8.15
N ILE A 3 18.21 21.78 8.71
CA ILE A 3 18.59 22.81 9.67
C ILE A 3 19.20 23.95 8.88
N ILE A 4 18.58 25.11 8.91
CA ILE A 4 18.99 26.31 8.16
C ILE A 4 19.38 27.48 9.06
N ASP A 5 19.06 27.39 10.35
CA ASP A 5 19.54 28.35 11.34
C ASP A 5 21.01 28.02 11.71
N LEU A 6 21.75 29.05 12.08
CA LEU A 6 23.14 28.92 12.52
C LEU A 6 23.25 29.06 14.05
N ASN A 7 22.13 29.05 14.78
CA ASN A 7 22.12 29.18 16.21
C ASN A 7 22.39 27.81 16.87
N PRO A 8 23.53 27.62 17.56
CA PRO A 8 23.87 26.38 18.22
C PRO A 8 22.93 26.00 19.38
N ASP A 9 22.16 26.98 19.88
CA ASP A 9 21.20 26.78 20.97
C ASP A 9 19.79 26.37 20.44
N CYS A 10 19.57 26.37 19.13
CA CYS A 10 18.33 25.94 18.53
C CYS A 10 18.30 24.42 18.43
N ALA A 11 17.39 23.79 19.19
CA ALA A 11 17.20 22.34 19.23
C ALA A 11 16.09 21.86 18.28
N GLU A 12 15.46 22.76 17.53
CA GLU A 12 14.30 22.49 16.68
C GLU A 12 14.61 22.75 15.22
N ALA A 13 14.14 21.87 14.34
CA ALA A 13 14.09 22.11 12.90
C ALA A 13 12.62 22.18 12.46
N ARG A 14 12.25 23.21 11.73
CA ARG A 14 10.89 23.39 11.25
C ARG A 14 10.80 23.13 9.75
N LEU A 15 9.96 22.18 9.38
CA LEU A 15 9.62 21.88 7.99
C LEU A 15 8.17 22.24 7.73
N VAL A 16 7.93 22.90 6.61
CA VAL A 16 6.58 23.27 6.17
C VAL A 16 6.30 22.60 4.85
N LEU A 17 5.38 21.64 4.88
CA LEU A 17 4.82 21.01 3.69
C LEU A 17 3.54 21.75 3.31
N THR A 18 3.52 22.33 2.12
CA THR A 18 2.35 23.02 1.59
C THR A 18 1.84 22.28 0.36
N PHE A 19 0.54 21.97 0.35
CA PHE A 19 -0.17 21.55 -0.85
C PHE A 19 -1.02 22.71 -1.32
N GLY A 20 -0.65 23.31 -2.45
CA GLY A 20 -1.28 24.53 -2.91
C GLY A 20 -1.25 24.70 -4.42
N PRO A 21 -1.95 25.73 -4.93
CA PRO A 21 -1.96 26.02 -6.35
C PRO A 21 -0.56 26.43 -6.84
N ARG A 22 -0.19 25.95 -8.02
CA ARG A 22 1.01 26.42 -8.72
C ARG A 22 0.85 27.89 -9.12
N THR A 23 1.93 28.59 -9.35
CA THR A 23 1.93 30.01 -9.78
C THR A 23 1.08 30.25 -11.03
N THR A 24 1.01 29.27 -11.93
CA THR A 24 0.21 29.30 -13.17
C THR A 24 -1.16 28.63 -13.03
N ALA A 25 -1.59 28.31 -11.81
CA ALA A 25 -2.80 27.53 -11.59
C ALA A 25 -4.06 28.21 -12.13
N ALA A 26 -4.19 29.51 -11.93
CA ALA A 26 -5.36 30.26 -12.41
C ALA A 26 -5.49 30.20 -13.94
N GLU A 27 -4.40 30.40 -14.67
CA GLU A 27 -4.38 30.31 -16.12
C GLU A 27 -4.74 28.91 -16.61
N THR A 28 -4.20 27.88 -15.93
CA THR A 28 -4.44 26.47 -16.29
C THR A 28 -5.86 26.03 -15.96
N LEU A 29 -6.37 26.41 -14.79
CA LEU A 29 -7.69 26.01 -14.31
C LEU A 29 -8.82 26.59 -15.16
N PHE A 30 -8.70 27.85 -15.54
CA PHE A 30 -9.77 28.57 -16.22
C PHE A 30 -9.59 28.69 -17.74
N ALA A 31 -8.48 28.18 -18.30
CA ALA A 31 -8.20 28.24 -19.73
C ALA A 31 -9.34 27.68 -20.58
N GLY A 32 -9.89 28.53 -21.46
CA GLY A 32 -10.93 28.13 -22.40
C GLY A 32 -12.29 27.77 -21.80
N ILE A 33 -12.52 28.09 -20.51
CA ILE A 33 -13.85 27.97 -19.90
C ILE A 33 -14.59 29.27 -20.20
N VAL A 34 -15.66 29.14 -20.99
CA VAL A 34 -16.56 30.25 -21.27
C VAL A 34 -17.73 30.13 -20.29
N THR A 35 -17.88 31.15 -19.44
CA THR A 35 -19.00 31.35 -18.51
C THR A 35 -19.68 32.63 -18.85
N GLY A 36 -20.98 32.71 -18.64
CA GLY A 36 -21.77 33.91 -18.93
C GLY A 36 -22.90 33.69 -19.91
N GLY A 37 -23.31 32.43 -20.07
CA GLY A 37 -24.54 32.04 -20.76
C GLY A 37 -25.80 32.40 -19.95
N GLU A 38 -26.95 32.33 -20.58
CA GLU A 38 -28.25 32.57 -19.91
C GLU A 38 -28.59 31.45 -18.89
N ASP A 39 -27.98 30.28 -19.03
CA ASP A 39 -28.17 29.12 -18.12
C ASP A 39 -27.02 29.00 -17.12
N VAL A 40 -27.20 29.62 -15.97
CA VAL A 40 -26.24 29.61 -14.86
C VAL A 40 -25.96 28.17 -14.33
N ALA A 41 -26.92 27.26 -14.41
CA ALA A 41 -26.75 25.90 -13.94
C ALA A 41 -25.86 25.08 -14.89
N ALA A 42 -26.02 25.25 -16.20
CA ALA A 42 -25.15 24.65 -17.22
C ALA A 42 -23.72 25.20 -17.13
N ASP A 43 -23.56 26.50 -16.92
CA ASP A 43 -22.25 27.13 -16.74
C ASP A 43 -21.52 26.59 -15.50
N ARG A 44 -22.21 26.47 -14.35
CA ARG A 44 -21.66 25.85 -13.14
C ARG A 44 -21.24 24.40 -13.39
N SER A 45 -22.09 23.59 -14.00
CA SER A 45 -21.78 22.18 -14.31
C SER A 45 -20.55 22.06 -15.19
N THR A 46 -20.40 22.92 -16.19
CA THR A 46 -19.27 22.97 -17.11
C THR A 46 -17.97 23.37 -16.35
N LEU A 47 -18.08 24.39 -15.50
CA LEU A 47 -16.97 24.82 -14.65
C LEU A 47 -16.52 23.69 -13.71
N PHE A 48 -17.42 23.07 -12.96
CA PHE A 48 -17.08 21.98 -12.03
C PHE A 48 -16.45 20.78 -12.73
N ARG A 49 -16.95 20.39 -13.89
CA ARG A 49 -16.37 19.30 -14.68
C ARG A 49 -14.96 19.63 -15.15
N ALA A 50 -14.74 20.84 -15.63
CA ALA A 50 -13.42 21.31 -16.05
C ALA A 50 -12.44 21.38 -14.88
N LEU A 51 -12.87 21.91 -13.74
CA LEU A 51 -12.07 21.98 -12.51
C LEU A 51 -11.70 20.57 -12.03
N GLY A 52 -12.64 19.64 -11.96
CA GLY A 52 -12.39 18.29 -11.50
C GLY A 52 -11.26 17.58 -12.26
N SER A 53 -11.18 17.77 -13.58
CA SER A 53 -10.12 17.21 -14.41
C SER A 53 -8.78 17.94 -14.32
N ARG A 54 -8.77 19.23 -14.01
CA ARG A 54 -7.58 20.11 -14.04
C ARG A 54 -6.93 20.34 -12.69
N LEU A 55 -7.69 20.21 -11.59
CA LEU A 55 -7.20 20.43 -10.23
C LEU A 55 -5.92 19.63 -9.92
N PRO A 56 -5.81 18.32 -10.24
CA PRO A 56 -4.60 17.56 -9.93
C PRO A 56 -3.33 18.12 -10.58
N ALA A 57 -3.46 18.70 -11.77
CA ALA A 57 -2.33 19.30 -12.49
C ALA A 57 -2.00 20.73 -12.02
N ALA A 58 -3.02 21.44 -11.51
CA ALA A 58 -2.89 22.81 -11.07
C ALA A 58 -2.31 22.98 -9.66
N TYR A 59 -2.33 21.91 -8.86
CA TYR A 59 -1.81 21.89 -7.50
C TYR A 59 -0.50 21.12 -7.42
N ALA A 60 0.33 21.49 -6.46
CA ALA A 60 1.59 20.78 -6.17
C ALA A 60 1.91 20.85 -4.69
N SER A 61 2.68 19.86 -4.24
CA SER A 61 3.32 19.91 -2.94
C SER A 61 4.66 20.64 -3.03
N SER A 62 4.92 21.53 -2.09
CA SER A 62 6.22 22.15 -1.85
C SER A 62 6.66 21.91 -0.42
N LEU A 63 7.96 21.73 -0.23
CA LEU A 63 8.59 21.48 1.06
C LEU A 63 9.62 22.58 1.30
N GLU A 64 9.56 23.21 2.46
CA GLU A 64 10.50 24.26 2.86
C GLU A 64 11.03 23.97 4.27
N ALA A 65 12.33 24.16 4.48
CA ALA A 65 12.89 24.36 5.80
C ALA A 65 12.67 25.83 6.19
N VAL A 66 12.23 26.07 7.40
CA VAL A 66 11.95 27.41 7.95
C VAL A 66 12.70 27.55 9.26
N ASP A 67 13.43 28.65 9.41
CA ASP A 67 14.10 28.95 10.67
C ASP A 67 13.04 29.17 11.77
N PRO A 68 13.12 28.41 12.89
CA PRO A 68 12.15 28.55 13.98
C PRO A 68 12.06 29.99 14.58
N ASN A 69 13.18 30.72 14.53
CA ASN A 69 13.29 32.06 15.12
C ASN A 69 13.10 33.18 14.10
N ASP A 70 13.33 32.91 12.82
CA ASP A 70 13.12 33.89 11.72
C ASP A 70 12.31 33.22 10.58
N PRO A 71 10.98 33.36 10.58
CA PRO A 71 10.13 32.83 9.53
C PRO A 71 10.39 33.37 8.12
N THR A 72 11.20 34.40 7.96
CA THR A 72 11.59 34.91 6.65
C THR A 72 12.76 34.15 6.06
N ASN A 73 13.59 33.54 6.89
CA ASN A 73 14.67 32.66 6.48
C ASN A 73 14.08 31.28 6.11
N ARG A 74 13.99 31.03 4.80
CA ARG A 74 13.38 29.81 4.24
C ARG A 74 14.26 29.22 3.16
N LYS A 75 14.27 27.89 3.08
CA LYS A 75 14.99 27.15 2.05
C LYS A 75 14.09 26.07 1.46
N ALA A 76 13.87 26.12 0.15
CA ALA A 76 13.15 25.08 -0.56
C ALA A 76 13.93 23.76 -0.50
N LEU A 77 13.22 22.66 -0.23
CA LEU A 77 13.74 21.32 -0.16
C LEU A 77 13.06 20.42 -1.19
N GLU A 78 13.73 19.35 -1.60
CA GLU A 78 13.09 18.35 -2.44
C GLU A 78 12.10 17.52 -1.60
N PRO A 79 10.92 17.18 -2.14
CA PRO A 79 9.91 16.38 -1.42
C PRO A 79 10.44 15.05 -0.88
N LYS A 80 11.43 14.42 -1.54
CA LYS A 80 12.09 13.20 -1.07
C LYS A 80 12.78 13.36 0.29
N THR A 81 13.13 14.59 0.70
CA THR A 81 13.70 14.86 2.02
C THR A 81 12.71 14.52 3.13
N LEU A 82 11.40 14.70 2.87
CA LEU A 82 10.37 14.34 3.84
C LEU A 82 10.30 12.82 4.08
N THR A 83 10.50 12.01 3.04
CA THR A 83 10.46 10.55 3.16
C THR A 83 11.60 9.97 4.00
N ALA A 84 12.71 10.72 4.11
CA ALA A 84 13.80 10.37 5.01
C ALA A 84 13.51 10.68 6.49
N LEU A 85 12.53 11.55 6.75
CA LEU A 85 12.15 11.99 8.10
C LEU A 85 10.88 11.34 8.60
N VAL A 86 9.93 11.11 7.69
CA VAL A 86 8.62 10.55 7.98
C VAL A 86 8.31 9.44 6.98
N HIS A 87 8.05 8.24 7.49
CA HIS A 87 7.50 7.14 6.70
C HIS A 87 5.97 7.24 6.71
N GLY A 88 5.32 6.80 5.63
CA GLY A 88 3.85 6.84 5.52
C GLY A 88 3.28 5.47 5.15
N GLY A 89 2.22 5.05 5.81
CA GLY A 89 1.44 3.86 5.48
C GLY A 89 -0.06 4.18 5.43
N PHE A 90 -0.80 3.53 4.53
CA PHE A 90 -2.25 3.72 4.39
C PHE A 90 -2.98 2.38 4.38
N ILE A 91 -4.05 2.31 5.17
CA ILE A 91 -5.06 1.25 5.13
C ILE A 91 -6.36 1.93 4.72
N ASN A 92 -6.75 1.79 3.47
CA ASN A 92 -7.93 2.45 2.91
C ASN A 92 -9.23 1.82 3.42
N ALA A 93 -10.33 2.57 3.39
CA ALA A 93 -11.67 2.09 3.74
C ALA A 93 -12.13 0.99 2.77
N GLN A 94 -11.92 1.16 1.47
CA GLN A 94 -12.20 0.14 0.45
C GLN A 94 -11.09 -0.89 0.41
N ARG A 95 -11.37 -2.10 0.88
CA ARG A 95 -10.39 -3.20 1.01
C ARG A 95 -10.63 -4.35 0.05
N GLY A 96 -11.70 -4.28 -0.75
CA GLY A 96 -12.09 -5.30 -1.73
C GLY A 96 -12.44 -6.66 -1.11
N LEU A 97 -12.77 -6.68 0.18
CA LEU A 97 -13.13 -7.90 0.92
C LEU A 97 -14.53 -8.41 0.60
N ASP A 98 -15.39 -7.55 0.09
CA ASP A 98 -16.81 -7.74 -0.23
C ASP A 98 -17.09 -7.90 -1.73
N ASP A 99 -16.05 -7.92 -2.56
CA ASP A 99 -16.21 -8.03 -4.01
C ASP A 99 -16.43 -9.48 -4.43
N ASP A 100 -17.68 -9.93 -4.37
CA ASP A 100 -18.12 -11.26 -4.81
C ASP A 100 -18.08 -11.45 -6.33
N THR A 101 -17.87 -10.37 -7.12
CA THR A 101 -17.92 -10.40 -8.58
C THR A 101 -16.62 -10.90 -9.21
N HIS A 102 -15.52 -10.85 -8.50
CA HIS A 102 -14.25 -11.38 -8.93
C HIS A 102 -13.94 -12.69 -8.22
N ARG A 103 -14.08 -13.78 -8.96
CA ARG A 103 -13.70 -15.13 -8.56
C ARG A 103 -12.37 -15.09 -7.78
N GLU A 104 -12.46 -15.43 -6.48
CA GLU A 104 -11.34 -15.79 -5.62
C GLU A 104 -10.14 -14.80 -5.61
N ARG A 105 -10.38 -13.53 -5.36
CA ARG A 105 -9.28 -12.68 -4.92
C ARG A 105 -9.05 -12.95 -3.43
N ASP A 106 -8.12 -13.83 -3.15
CA ASP A 106 -7.57 -14.03 -1.81
C ASP A 106 -6.86 -12.73 -1.36
N VAL A 107 -7.62 -11.77 -0.86
CA VAL A 107 -7.10 -10.44 -0.46
C VAL A 107 -6.05 -10.62 0.63
N LEU A 108 -6.30 -11.51 1.58
CA LEU A 108 -5.35 -11.85 2.63
C LEU A 108 -4.12 -12.57 2.05
N GLY A 109 -4.32 -13.44 1.06
CA GLY A 109 -3.23 -14.11 0.35
C GLY A 109 -2.24 -13.12 -0.25
N LYS A 110 -2.72 -12.05 -0.90
CA LYS A 110 -1.85 -10.99 -1.45
C LYS A 110 -1.04 -10.25 -0.40
N VAL A 111 -1.62 -9.96 0.75
CA VAL A 111 -0.87 -9.32 1.84
C VAL A 111 0.22 -10.25 2.36
N VAL A 112 -0.08 -11.56 2.49
CA VAL A 112 0.90 -12.57 2.90
C VAL A 112 2.02 -12.71 1.85
N GLU A 113 1.71 -12.66 0.55
CA GLU A 113 2.71 -12.64 -0.53
C GLU A 113 3.68 -11.47 -0.40
N VAL A 114 3.16 -10.24 -0.21
CA VAL A 114 4.00 -9.06 -0.02
C VAL A 114 4.88 -9.19 1.24
N LEU A 115 4.32 -9.72 2.33
CA LEU A 115 5.10 -10.00 3.55
C LEU A 115 6.21 -11.02 3.29
N PHE A 116 5.94 -12.05 2.51
CA PHE A 116 6.92 -13.06 2.14
C PHE A 116 8.03 -12.46 1.27
N GLN A 117 7.69 -11.68 0.25
CA GLN A 117 8.66 -11.00 -0.61
C GLN A 117 9.54 -10.01 0.17
N SER A 118 8.96 -9.26 1.12
CA SER A 118 9.74 -8.37 1.99
C SER A 118 10.74 -9.15 2.85
N ALA A 119 10.37 -10.36 3.29
CA ALA A 119 11.28 -11.24 4.04
C ALA A 119 12.43 -11.80 3.18
N LEU A 120 12.25 -11.95 1.86
CA LEU A 120 13.30 -12.37 0.93
C LEU A 120 14.43 -11.34 0.80
N THR A 121 14.11 -10.08 0.92
CA THR A 121 15.04 -8.95 0.81
C THR A 121 15.59 -8.49 2.16
N ASP A 122 15.13 -9.11 3.26
CA ASP A 122 15.58 -8.74 4.61
C ASP A 122 17.03 -9.18 4.86
N PRO A 123 17.97 -8.25 5.02
CA PRO A 123 19.36 -8.58 5.28
C PRO A 123 19.61 -9.15 6.70
N LEU A 124 18.63 -9.09 7.59
CA LEU A 124 18.75 -9.41 9.01
C LEU A 124 18.34 -10.85 9.36
N ASP A 125 17.69 -11.58 8.44
CA ASP A 125 17.22 -12.95 8.69
C ASP A 125 17.80 -13.95 7.67
N PRO A 126 18.98 -14.53 7.96
CA PRO A 126 19.67 -15.48 7.06
C PRO A 126 18.87 -16.78 6.81
N GLU A 127 18.06 -17.23 7.76
CA GLU A 127 17.31 -18.49 7.59
C GLU A 127 16.16 -18.32 6.58
N LYS A 128 15.46 -17.20 6.62
CA LYS A 128 14.40 -16.90 5.64
C LYS A 128 14.97 -16.71 4.25
N ARG A 129 16.12 -16.05 4.15
CA ARG A 129 16.84 -15.89 2.88
C ARG A 129 17.22 -17.23 2.28
N THR A 130 17.76 -18.15 3.08
CA THR A 130 18.12 -19.48 2.63
C THR A 130 16.92 -20.28 2.13
N THR A 131 15.79 -20.21 2.85
CA THR A 131 14.53 -20.86 2.43
C THR A 131 14.02 -20.31 1.10
N ALA A 132 14.13 -19.05 0.87
CA ALA A 132 13.73 -18.38 -0.36
C ALA A 132 14.64 -18.71 -1.54
N GLU A 133 15.94 -18.73 -1.32
CA GLU A 133 16.92 -19.18 -2.33
C GLU A 133 16.68 -20.65 -2.71
N GLN A 134 16.39 -21.52 -1.75
CA GLN A 134 16.01 -22.91 -2.01
C GLN A 134 14.74 -23.03 -2.84
N LEU A 135 13.73 -22.22 -2.54
CA LEU A 135 12.49 -22.20 -3.33
C LEU A 135 12.75 -21.76 -4.77
N LYS A 136 13.56 -20.71 -4.96
CA LYS A 136 13.95 -20.24 -6.29
C LYS A 136 14.62 -21.34 -7.10
N VAL A 137 15.61 -22.03 -6.52
CA VAL A 137 16.30 -23.16 -7.18
C VAL A 137 15.33 -24.29 -7.52
N ALA A 138 14.41 -24.64 -6.63
CA ALA A 138 13.40 -25.67 -6.89
C ALA A 138 12.46 -25.28 -8.05
N VAL A 139 12.06 -24.01 -8.15
CA VAL A 139 11.22 -23.52 -9.26
C VAL A 139 11.98 -23.53 -10.58
N GLU A 140 13.23 -23.11 -10.59
CA GLU A 140 14.09 -23.16 -11.79
C GLU A 140 14.28 -24.60 -12.29
N GLN A 141 14.40 -25.56 -11.39
CA GLN A 141 14.49 -26.98 -11.75
C GLN A 141 13.19 -27.52 -12.35
N ILE A 142 12.04 -27.20 -11.73
CA ILE A 142 10.72 -27.57 -12.25
C ILE A 142 10.48 -26.95 -13.63
N GLN A 143 10.91 -25.71 -13.83
CA GLN A 143 10.84 -25.03 -15.12
C GLN A 143 11.64 -25.78 -16.20
N GLY A 144 12.86 -26.21 -15.87
CA GLY A 144 13.69 -27.00 -16.78
C GLY A 144 13.05 -28.32 -17.18
N ASP A 145 12.48 -29.04 -16.21
CA ASP A 145 11.82 -30.32 -16.43
C ASP A 145 10.55 -30.17 -17.29
N LEU A 146 9.75 -29.15 -17.04
CA LEU A 146 8.55 -28.85 -17.84
C LEU A 146 8.92 -28.44 -19.26
N HIS A 147 9.94 -27.59 -19.44
CA HIS A 147 10.43 -27.19 -20.74
C HIS A 147 10.89 -28.39 -21.57
N ALA A 148 11.68 -29.28 -20.97
CA ALA A 148 12.13 -30.50 -21.62
C ALA A 148 10.95 -31.44 -21.96
N GLY A 149 10.00 -31.61 -21.06
CA GLY A 149 8.80 -32.42 -21.25
C GLY A 149 7.87 -31.89 -22.35
N PHE A 150 7.65 -30.60 -22.43
CA PHE A 150 6.86 -29.97 -23.48
C PHE A 150 7.53 -30.09 -24.85
N ASN A 151 8.82 -29.81 -24.93
CA ASN A 151 9.57 -29.95 -26.19
C ASN A 151 9.63 -31.41 -26.70
N ALA A 152 9.80 -32.38 -25.80
CA ALA A 152 9.72 -33.79 -26.17
C ALA A 152 8.34 -34.17 -26.75
N LYS A 153 7.25 -33.72 -26.11
CA LYS A 153 5.89 -33.95 -26.64
C LYS A 153 5.66 -33.25 -27.96
N LEU A 154 6.11 -32.00 -28.10
CA LEU A 154 5.99 -31.26 -29.37
C LEU A 154 6.73 -31.97 -30.48
N THR A 155 7.96 -32.41 -30.21
CA THR A 155 8.77 -33.19 -31.19
C THR A 155 8.06 -34.47 -31.60
N SER A 156 7.34 -35.14 -30.71
CA SER A 156 6.56 -36.35 -31.05
C SER A 156 5.35 -36.09 -31.92
N LEU A 157 4.86 -34.84 -32.01
CA LEU A 157 3.73 -34.42 -32.84
C LEU A 157 4.17 -33.92 -34.22
N LEU A 158 5.44 -33.54 -34.40
CA LEU A 158 5.96 -33.04 -35.68
C LEU A 158 5.69 -33.96 -36.88
N PRO A 159 5.81 -35.30 -36.76
CA PRO A 159 5.47 -36.19 -37.88
C PRO A 159 4.00 -36.09 -38.33
N THR A 160 3.10 -35.73 -37.42
CA THR A 160 1.70 -35.49 -37.75
C THR A 160 1.50 -34.17 -38.48
N PHE A 161 2.27 -33.16 -38.16
CA PHE A 161 2.24 -31.88 -38.84
C PHE A 161 2.85 -31.93 -40.21
N ASP A 162 3.80 -32.83 -40.43
CA ASP A 162 4.42 -33.07 -41.75
C ASP A 162 3.39 -33.52 -42.82
N LEU A 163 2.32 -34.20 -42.39
CA LEU A 163 1.18 -34.54 -43.26
C LEU A 163 0.47 -33.30 -43.81
N PHE A 164 0.62 -32.15 -43.19
CA PHE A 164 0.07 -30.86 -43.61
C PHE A 164 1.14 -29.93 -44.17
N GLY A 165 2.35 -30.47 -44.46
CA GLY A 165 3.46 -29.69 -45.03
C GLY A 165 4.22 -28.81 -44.05
N TYR A 166 4.13 -29.06 -42.75
CA TYR A 166 4.91 -28.34 -41.73
C TYR A 166 5.87 -29.29 -40.99
N PRO A 167 7.17 -28.96 -40.82
CA PRO A 167 7.82 -27.72 -41.32
C PRO A 167 8.14 -27.86 -42.80
N GLY A 168 7.92 -26.79 -43.58
CA GLY A 168 8.42 -26.69 -44.93
C GLY A 168 9.95 -26.55 -44.96
N LEU A 169 10.57 -26.67 -46.17
CA LEU A 169 12.03 -26.64 -46.31
C LEU A 169 12.71 -25.36 -45.78
N ALA A 170 11.97 -24.29 -45.55
CA ALA A 170 12.46 -22.99 -45.05
C ALA A 170 11.91 -22.61 -43.69
N ASP A 171 11.07 -23.44 -43.07
CA ASP A 171 10.45 -23.11 -41.83
C ASP A 171 11.36 -23.45 -40.65
N PRO A 172 11.47 -22.55 -39.63
CA PRO A 172 12.20 -22.84 -38.41
C PRO A 172 11.47 -23.92 -37.62
N GLY A 173 12.23 -24.76 -36.93
CA GLY A 173 11.69 -25.78 -36.02
C GLY A 173 10.85 -25.14 -34.90
N LEU A 174 9.72 -25.73 -34.58
CA LEU A 174 8.86 -25.30 -33.50
C LEU A 174 9.41 -25.74 -32.16
N VAL A 175 9.65 -24.79 -31.25
CA VAL A 175 10.07 -25.03 -29.89
C VAL A 175 9.17 -24.25 -28.92
N THR A 176 8.96 -24.80 -27.74
CA THR A 176 8.27 -24.08 -26.67
C THR A 176 9.31 -23.48 -25.73
N GLU A 177 9.10 -22.27 -25.31
CA GLU A 177 9.82 -21.65 -24.21
C GLU A 177 8.84 -21.46 -23.04
N THR A 178 9.19 -22.05 -21.90
CA THR A 178 8.39 -21.92 -20.68
C THR A 178 9.21 -21.11 -19.68
N SER A 179 8.76 -19.93 -19.36
CA SER A 179 9.36 -19.11 -18.31
C SER A 179 8.43 -19.03 -17.10
N PHE A 180 8.93 -19.40 -15.94
CA PHE A 180 8.27 -19.15 -14.67
C PHE A 180 8.99 -18.00 -13.98
N ASP A 181 8.24 -16.97 -13.69
CA ASP A 181 8.68 -15.91 -12.81
C ASP A 181 8.34 -16.34 -11.39
N VAL A 182 9.35 -16.53 -10.54
CA VAL A 182 9.15 -16.98 -9.15
C VAL A 182 8.26 -16.01 -8.40
N ASP A 183 8.43 -14.70 -8.67
CA ASP A 183 7.59 -13.66 -8.07
C ASP A 183 6.13 -13.78 -8.54
N LYS A 184 5.89 -14.17 -9.79
CA LYS A 184 4.54 -14.43 -10.30
C LYS A 184 3.97 -15.78 -9.89
N LEU A 185 4.80 -16.77 -9.60
CA LEU A 185 4.33 -18.06 -9.06
C LEU A 185 3.80 -17.93 -7.64
N LEU A 186 4.34 -17.00 -6.87
CA LEU A 186 3.82 -16.66 -5.54
C LEU A 186 2.63 -15.72 -5.65
N ASN A 187 2.63 -14.83 -6.64
CA ASN A 187 1.56 -13.88 -6.88
C ASN A 187 0.31 -14.62 -7.41
N ASP A 188 -0.83 -14.33 -6.82
CA ASP A 188 -2.14 -14.89 -7.13
C ASP A 188 -2.30 -16.41 -6.82
N HIS A 189 -1.32 -17.06 -6.20
CA HIS A 189 -1.39 -18.48 -5.83
C HIS A 189 -1.38 -18.74 -4.33
N THR A 190 -0.98 -17.77 -3.51
CA THR A 190 -1.03 -17.88 -2.06
C THR A 190 -2.46 -17.69 -1.56
N LYS A 191 -3.01 -18.71 -0.92
CA LYS A 191 -4.36 -18.72 -0.36
C LYS A 191 -4.31 -18.83 1.16
N VAL A 192 -4.94 -17.90 1.84
CA VAL A 192 -5.16 -18.01 3.28
C VAL A 192 -6.32 -18.97 3.54
N ARG A 193 -6.09 -19.95 4.39
CA ARG A 193 -7.11 -20.91 4.80
C ARG A 193 -7.18 -20.98 6.32
N TYR A 194 -8.37 -21.23 6.83
CA TYR A 194 -8.56 -21.44 8.26
C TYR A 194 -8.54 -22.92 8.60
N LEU A 195 -7.85 -23.25 9.67
CA LEU A 195 -7.82 -24.63 10.18
C LEU A 195 -9.09 -24.88 11.00
N GLY A 196 -9.99 -25.69 10.47
CA GLY A 196 -11.19 -26.12 11.15
C GLY A 196 -10.99 -27.38 12.00
N VAL A 197 -12.09 -27.86 12.57
CA VAL A 197 -12.10 -29.07 13.40
C VAL A 197 -11.66 -30.27 12.58
N ASN A 198 -10.92 -31.20 13.19
CA ASN A 198 -10.41 -32.44 12.57
C ASN A 198 -9.47 -32.20 11.35
N GLY A 199 -8.76 -31.09 11.29
CA GLY A 199 -7.79 -30.81 10.23
C GLY A 199 -8.40 -30.42 8.89
N VAL A 200 -9.69 -30.13 8.83
CA VAL A 200 -10.34 -29.61 7.64
C VAL A 200 -9.90 -28.15 7.42
N THR A 201 -9.43 -27.84 6.23
CA THR A 201 -9.08 -26.46 5.87
C THR A 201 -10.26 -25.75 5.22
N LEU A 202 -10.58 -24.57 5.74
CA LEU A 202 -11.72 -23.75 5.31
C LEU A 202 -11.23 -22.56 4.48
N PRO A 203 -11.96 -22.14 3.44
CA PRO A 203 -11.54 -21.02 2.59
C PRO A 203 -11.55 -19.69 3.37
N GLU A 204 -10.89 -18.67 2.83
CA GLU A 204 -10.87 -17.31 3.40
C GLU A 204 -12.28 -16.77 3.64
N THR A 205 -13.21 -17.05 2.73
CA THR A 205 -14.62 -16.62 2.79
C THR A 205 -15.45 -17.29 3.87
N TYR A 206 -14.91 -18.31 4.55
CA TYR A 206 -15.62 -18.98 5.65
C TYR A 206 -15.89 -18.03 6.83
N ASN A 207 -14.97 -17.13 7.11
CA ASN A 207 -15.18 -16.12 8.12
C ASN A 207 -15.97 -14.92 7.56
N GLY A 208 -16.82 -14.34 8.42
CA GLY A 208 -17.55 -13.12 8.07
C GLY A 208 -16.61 -11.95 7.78
N LEU A 209 -17.12 -10.96 7.05
CA LEU A 209 -16.38 -9.78 6.61
C LEU A 209 -15.66 -9.05 7.75
N GLY A 210 -16.24 -8.99 8.95
CA GLY A 210 -15.62 -8.35 10.11
C GLY A 210 -14.30 -9.00 10.51
N VAL A 211 -14.27 -10.34 10.61
CA VAL A 211 -13.04 -11.08 10.95
C VAL A 211 -12.00 -10.94 9.83
N ARG A 212 -12.42 -11.04 8.58
CA ARG A 212 -11.53 -10.85 7.41
C ARG A 212 -10.94 -9.45 7.41
N ASN A 213 -11.75 -8.43 7.69
CA ASN A 213 -11.29 -7.04 7.80
C ASN A 213 -10.26 -6.87 8.92
N LEU A 214 -10.51 -7.42 10.10
CA LEU A 214 -9.57 -7.37 11.21
C LEU A 214 -8.23 -8.03 10.84
N VAL A 215 -8.27 -9.26 10.29
CA VAL A 215 -7.07 -9.98 9.86
C VAL A 215 -6.31 -9.19 8.80
N TYR A 216 -7.01 -8.60 7.82
CA TYR A 216 -6.41 -7.76 6.81
C TYR A 216 -5.65 -6.57 7.41
N MET A 217 -6.30 -5.83 8.32
CA MET A 217 -5.66 -4.69 8.99
C MET A 217 -4.41 -5.10 9.78
N LEU A 218 -4.49 -6.20 10.53
CA LEU A 218 -3.36 -6.71 11.31
C LEU A 218 -2.19 -7.13 10.41
N LEU A 219 -2.45 -7.79 9.29
CA LEU A 219 -1.43 -8.16 8.31
C LEU A 219 -0.80 -6.92 7.64
N GLN A 220 -1.59 -5.89 7.34
CA GLN A 220 -1.07 -4.63 6.80
C GLN A 220 -0.18 -3.90 7.83
N LEU A 221 -0.58 -3.87 9.10
CA LEU A 221 0.24 -3.31 10.17
C LEU A 221 1.55 -4.08 10.34
N LEU A 222 1.49 -5.40 10.28
CA LEU A 222 2.69 -6.26 10.29
C LEU A 222 3.61 -5.97 9.10
N ARG A 223 3.05 -5.77 7.90
CA ARG A 223 3.81 -5.39 6.71
C ARG A 223 4.53 -4.06 6.92
N PHE A 224 3.82 -3.01 7.37
CA PHE A 224 4.43 -1.71 7.64
C PHE A 224 5.53 -1.79 8.70
N PHE A 225 5.32 -2.59 9.74
CA PHE A 225 6.34 -2.85 10.74
C PHE A 225 7.60 -3.47 10.12
N ARG A 226 7.44 -4.52 9.30
CA ARG A 226 8.56 -5.20 8.63
C ARG A 226 9.29 -4.28 7.65
N GLU A 227 8.58 -3.54 6.83
CA GLU A 227 9.16 -2.55 5.91
C GLU A 227 9.99 -1.50 6.66
N TYR A 228 9.49 -1.05 7.82
CA TYR A 228 10.23 -0.12 8.68
C TYR A 228 11.50 -0.76 9.25
N GLN A 229 11.43 -1.98 9.76
CA GLN A 229 12.59 -2.69 10.32
C GLN A 229 13.68 -2.97 9.26
N ALA A 230 13.28 -3.32 8.05
CA ALA A 230 14.19 -3.60 6.94
C ALA A 230 14.90 -2.35 6.40
N THR A 231 14.46 -1.15 6.74
CA THR A 231 15.07 0.10 6.25
C THR A 231 16.24 0.52 7.16
N PRO A 232 17.51 0.47 6.71
CA PRO A 232 18.69 0.72 7.56
C PRO A 232 18.71 2.13 8.17
N SER A 233 18.22 3.12 7.41
CA SER A 233 18.12 4.52 7.83
C SER A 233 16.64 4.93 7.88
N ALA A 234 15.85 4.21 8.70
CA ALA A 234 14.45 4.49 8.80
C ALA A 234 14.19 5.86 9.43
N ALA A 235 13.16 6.50 8.93
CA ALA A 235 12.63 7.75 9.43
C ALA A 235 12.38 7.70 10.95
N GLY A 236 12.53 8.85 11.62
CA GLY A 236 12.29 8.95 13.07
C GLY A 236 10.82 8.76 13.46
N VAL A 237 9.89 8.87 12.50
CA VAL A 237 8.45 8.70 12.70
C VAL A 237 7.84 7.92 11.52
N HIS A 238 6.96 6.97 11.83
CA HIS A 238 6.12 6.30 10.88
C HIS A 238 4.65 6.71 11.09
N LEU A 239 4.05 7.42 10.15
CA LEU A 239 2.63 7.78 10.18
C LEU A 239 1.82 6.69 9.47
N VAL A 240 0.91 6.05 10.18
CA VAL A 240 0.01 5.04 9.61
C VAL A 240 -1.41 5.56 9.67
N PHE A 241 -2.00 5.77 8.50
CA PHE A 241 -3.38 6.19 8.34
C PHE A 241 -4.27 4.97 8.18
N ILE A 242 -5.34 4.90 8.97
CA ILE A 242 -6.32 3.81 8.94
C ILE A 242 -7.69 4.44 8.72
N GLU A 243 -8.25 4.21 7.54
CA GLU A 243 -9.56 4.74 7.18
C GLU A 243 -10.66 3.77 7.58
N GLU A 244 -11.64 4.29 8.32
CA GLU A 244 -12.89 3.61 8.69
C GLU A 244 -12.67 2.14 9.11
N PRO A 245 -11.83 1.87 10.13
CA PRO A 245 -11.57 0.50 10.55
C PRO A 245 -12.82 -0.23 11.05
N GLU A 246 -13.86 0.51 11.42
CA GLU A 246 -15.16 -0.03 11.85
C GLU A 246 -15.92 -0.77 10.76
N ALA A 247 -15.58 -0.59 9.49
CA ALA A 247 -16.28 -1.23 8.39
C ALA A 247 -16.41 -2.75 8.63
N HIS A 248 -17.66 -3.23 8.70
CA HIS A 248 -18.03 -4.62 8.98
C HIS A 248 -17.64 -5.16 10.37
N LEU A 249 -17.00 -4.38 11.25
CA LEU A 249 -16.71 -4.82 12.61
C LEU A 249 -17.92 -4.69 13.52
N HIS A 250 -18.15 -5.72 14.34
CA HIS A 250 -19.11 -5.62 15.43
C HIS A 250 -18.69 -4.54 16.43
N PRO A 251 -19.60 -3.75 17.04
CA PRO A 251 -19.27 -2.67 17.97
C PRO A 251 -18.23 -3.03 19.04
N GLN A 252 -18.36 -4.19 19.67
CA GLN A 252 -17.37 -4.67 20.64
C GLN A 252 -15.96 -4.85 20.05
N MET A 253 -15.86 -5.27 18.81
CA MET A 253 -14.57 -5.42 18.13
C MET A 253 -13.96 -4.06 17.77
N GLN A 254 -14.79 -3.05 17.48
CA GLN A 254 -14.36 -1.69 17.24
C GLN A 254 -13.68 -1.10 18.49
N GLU A 255 -14.29 -1.28 19.66
CA GLU A 255 -13.73 -0.86 20.95
C GLU A 255 -12.40 -1.57 21.25
N VAL A 256 -12.37 -2.89 21.07
CA VAL A 256 -11.15 -3.69 21.29
C VAL A 256 -10.05 -3.26 20.33
N PHE A 257 -10.35 -3.01 19.06
CA PHE A 257 -9.35 -2.60 18.07
C PHE A 257 -8.64 -1.31 18.47
N ILE A 258 -9.38 -0.24 18.80
CA ILE A 258 -8.80 1.03 19.22
C ILE A 258 -8.00 0.89 20.52
N ARG A 259 -8.53 0.16 21.50
CA ARG A 259 -7.86 -0.06 22.77
C ARG A 259 -6.53 -0.80 22.64
N GLN A 260 -6.46 -1.76 21.70
CA GLN A 260 -5.27 -2.58 21.50
C GLN A 260 -4.28 -1.98 20.51
N LEU A 261 -4.66 -0.96 19.74
CA LEU A 261 -3.82 -0.38 18.71
C LEU A 261 -2.49 0.16 19.26
N ASP A 262 -2.51 0.79 20.43
CA ASP A 262 -1.30 1.27 21.10
C ASP A 262 -0.37 0.13 21.58
N GLN A 263 -0.93 -1.06 21.83
CA GLN A 263 -0.16 -2.21 22.32
C GLN A 263 0.46 -3.04 21.20
N ILE A 264 -0.05 -2.92 19.97
CA ILE A 264 0.38 -3.75 18.83
C ILE A 264 1.85 -3.55 18.49
N THR A 265 2.38 -2.33 18.69
CA THR A 265 3.78 -2.00 18.46
C THR A 265 4.71 -2.79 19.36
N SER A 266 4.40 -2.80 20.66
CA SER A 266 5.16 -3.55 21.64
C SER A 266 5.03 -5.05 21.44
N ALA A 267 3.84 -5.52 21.04
CA ALA A 267 3.61 -6.92 20.74
C ALA A 267 4.44 -7.38 19.52
N PHE A 268 4.50 -6.61 18.45
CA PHE A 268 5.32 -6.96 17.27
C PHE A 268 6.81 -7.00 17.61
N VAL A 269 7.33 -5.99 18.33
CA VAL A 269 8.73 -5.98 18.76
C VAL A 269 9.06 -7.21 19.61
N ALA A 270 8.21 -7.55 20.60
CA ALA A 270 8.47 -8.67 21.48
C ALA A 270 8.35 -10.04 20.78
N GLN A 271 7.32 -10.24 19.96
CA GLN A 271 7.05 -11.53 19.31
C GLN A 271 8.00 -11.85 18.15
N LEU A 272 8.52 -10.83 17.50
CA LEU A 272 9.40 -10.99 16.35
C LEU A 272 10.88 -10.85 16.70
N ASN A 273 11.22 -10.74 18.00
CA ASN A 273 12.57 -10.58 18.52
C ASN A 273 13.36 -9.42 17.87
N GLU A 274 12.65 -8.34 17.52
CA GLU A 274 13.27 -7.17 16.90
C GLU A 274 13.94 -6.30 17.97
N ASN A 275 15.13 -5.81 17.66
CA ASN A 275 15.89 -4.95 18.56
C ASN A 275 15.54 -3.47 18.45
N ARG A 276 14.76 -3.12 17.44
CA ARG A 276 14.43 -1.73 17.10
C ARG A 276 12.98 -1.43 17.43
N THR A 277 12.76 -0.36 18.17
CA THR A 277 11.41 0.15 18.43
C THR A 277 10.76 0.65 17.14
N TRP A 278 9.45 0.57 17.06
CA TRP A 278 8.67 1.11 15.94
C TRP A 278 8.02 2.45 16.36
N PRO A 279 8.59 3.60 15.99
CA PRO A 279 8.06 4.92 16.37
C PRO A 279 6.87 5.28 15.48
N VAL A 280 5.78 4.53 15.60
CA VAL A 280 4.57 4.73 14.81
C VAL A 280 3.60 5.67 15.53
N GLN A 281 2.97 6.53 14.73
CA GLN A 281 1.79 7.30 15.11
C GLN A 281 0.63 6.89 14.20
N PHE A 282 -0.45 6.41 14.82
CA PHE A 282 -1.67 6.07 14.11
C PHE A 282 -2.58 7.29 13.96
N VAL A 283 -3.12 7.46 12.74
CA VAL A 283 -4.14 8.45 12.43
C VAL A 283 -5.36 7.68 11.92
N VAL A 284 -6.43 7.66 12.71
CA VAL A 284 -7.63 6.87 12.42
C VAL A 284 -8.77 7.80 12.05
N THR A 285 -9.40 7.57 10.90
CA THR A 285 -10.68 8.22 10.56
C THR A 285 -11.82 7.28 10.94
N THR A 286 -12.86 7.79 11.56
CA THR A 286 -13.99 6.96 11.97
C THR A 286 -15.28 7.76 12.03
N HIS A 287 -16.40 7.11 11.75
CA HIS A 287 -17.77 7.57 12.01
C HIS A 287 -18.39 6.82 13.20
N SER A 288 -17.64 5.92 13.85
CA SER A 288 -18.15 5.09 14.93
C SER A 288 -18.07 5.80 16.28
N PRO A 289 -19.19 5.94 17.01
CA PRO A 289 -19.18 6.41 18.38
C PRO A 289 -18.47 5.44 19.33
N HIS A 290 -18.45 4.13 19.03
CA HIS A 290 -17.76 3.12 19.82
C HIS A 290 -16.24 3.34 19.82
N MET A 291 -15.68 3.64 18.65
CA MET A 291 -14.25 3.97 18.53
C MET A 291 -13.92 5.31 19.19
N ALA A 292 -14.76 6.31 18.99
CA ALA A 292 -14.56 7.63 19.59
C ALA A 292 -14.58 7.57 21.13
N ASN A 293 -15.47 6.76 21.74
CA ASN A 293 -15.56 6.62 23.17
C ASN A 293 -14.33 5.96 23.82
N GLU A 294 -13.62 5.10 23.09
CA GLU A 294 -12.40 4.43 23.55
C GLU A 294 -11.14 5.25 23.28
N ALA A 295 -11.18 6.22 22.36
CA ALA A 295 -10.07 7.09 22.06
C ALA A 295 -9.86 8.14 23.17
N ARG A 296 -8.60 8.55 23.38
CA ARG A 296 -8.29 9.66 24.30
C ARG A 296 -8.84 10.97 23.75
N PHE A 297 -9.56 11.72 24.57
CA PHE A 297 -10.23 12.96 24.17
C PHE A 297 -9.25 13.96 23.53
N GLU A 298 -8.06 14.10 24.07
CA GLU A 298 -7.04 15.03 23.58
C GLU A 298 -6.54 14.68 22.16
N SER A 299 -6.67 13.42 21.75
CA SER A 299 -6.26 12.95 20.42
C SER A 299 -7.34 13.12 19.35
N MET A 300 -8.58 13.44 19.74
CA MET A 300 -9.68 13.59 18.78
C MET A 300 -9.65 14.92 18.04
N ARG A 301 -10.02 14.87 16.76
CA ARG A 301 -10.19 16.04 15.88
C ARG A 301 -11.48 15.86 15.09
N TYR A 302 -12.21 16.94 14.90
CA TYR A 302 -13.49 16.95 14.20
C TYR A 302 -13.41 17.84 12.96
N PHE A 303 -14.05 17.35 11.89
CA PHE A 303 -14.35 18.18 10.75
C PHE A 303 -15.79 18.68 10.88
N LEU A 304 -15.96 19.99 10.93
CA LEU A 304 -17.28 20.61 11.00
C LEU A 304 -17.67 21.12 9.63
N SER A 305 -18.89 20.86 9.24
CA SER A 305 -19.49 21.54 8.08
C SER A 305 -19.86 22.95 8.50
N VAL A 306 -19.25 23.95 7.88
CA VAL A 306 -19.60 25.35 8.08
C VAL A 306 -20.61 25.71 7.00
N PRO A 307 -21.78 26.29 7.34
CA PRO A 307 -22.72 26.78 6.32
C PRO A 307 -22.04 27.81 5.44
N ASP A 308 -22.34 27.77 4.14
CA ASP A 308 -21.79 28.74 3.17
C ASP A 308 -22.14 30.16 3.60
N GLY A 309 -21.12 30.94 3.99
CA GLY A 309 -21.26 32.39 4.26
C GLY A 309 -20.82 32.87 5.66
N GLU A 310 -20.19 32.04 6.50
CA GLU A 310 -19.52 32.52 7.72
C GLU A 310 -18.00 32.38 7.67
#